data_2cfe3b53dc4bbf58deccb250ae1c9093
#
_entry.id   2cfe3b53dc4bbf58deccb250ae1c9093
#
_cell.length_a   1.000
_cell.length_b   1.000
_cell.length_c   1.000
_cell.angle_alpha   90.00
_cell.angle_beta   90.00
_cell.angle_gamma   90.00
#
_symmetry.space_group_name_H-M   'P 1'
#
loop_
_entity.id
_entity.type
_entity.pdbx_description
1 polymer ?
#
loop_
_entity_poly.entity_id
_entity_poly.type
_entity_poly.pdbx_seq_one_letter_code
_entity_poly.pdbx_strand_id
1 'polypeptide(L)'
;MKYFNRLLATLLSALLFSFSFVFSAHAVYLYSGNQLDLPKDKKINETAIIAAGSVTVDSEINGDLFCAGKDIVVNGDVKGDVLCAGQSVKINGRVEGNVRIAAQFIEINGQVGRNVTTASQDLIVSKFASIKGDIFFGVQSADLRGASGRDLLGAADQLTISGTLNRNAKVAASKITLVDPAKI
;
A
#
# COMPACT_ATOMS: atom_id res chain seq x y z
N MET A 1 -35.73 28.48 -42.06
CA MET A 1 -34.67 27.53 -42.43
C MET A 1 -33.24 28.03 -42.11
N LYS A 2 -32.85 29.27 -42.40
CA LYS A 2 -31.49 29.76 -42.12
C LYS A 2 -31.07 29.75 -40.62
N TYR A 3 -31.97 30.03 -39.71
CA TYR A 3 -31.67 30.03 -38.26
C TYR A 3 -31.60 28.62 -37.68
N PHE A 4 -32.38 27.69 -38.19
CA PHE A 4 -32.35 26.28 -37.77
C PHE A 4 -31.00 25.63 -38.12
N ASN A 5 -30.50 25.88 -39.35
CA ASN A 5 -29.20 25.34 -39.76
C ASN A 5 -28.03 25.94 -38.96
N ARG A 6 -28.11 27.21 -38.55
CA ARG A 6 -27.10 27.84 -37.71
C ARG A 6 -27.13 27.28 -36.29
N LEU A 7 -28.33 27.05 -35.71
CA LEU A 7 -28.47 26.42 -34.41
C LEU A 7 -27.97 24.99 -34.39
N LEU A 8 -28.26 24.23 -35.45
CA LEU A 8 -27.76 22.86 -35.60
C LEU A 8 -26.23 22.81 -35.72
N ALA A 9 -25.65 23.74 -36.48
CA ALA A 9 -24.19 23.82 -36.64
C ALA A 9 -23.48 24.20 -35.34
N THR A 10 -24.03 25.11 -34.53
CA THR A 10 -23.48 25.48 -33.23
C THR A 10 -23.61 24.35 -32.22
N LEU A 11 -24.73 23.60 -32.20
CA LEU A 11 -24.89 22.43 -31.35
C LEU A 11 -23.91 21.31 -31.73
N LEU A 12 -23.71 21.08 -33.03
CA LEU A 12 -22.77 20.07 -33.53
C LEU A 12 -21.32 20.44 -33.20
N SER A 13 -20.96 21.73 -33.32
CA SER A 13 -19.61 22.21 -32.96
C SER A 13 -19.37 22.15 -31.45
N ALA A 14 -20.36 22.47 -30.63
CA ALA A 14 -20.27 22.32 -29.16
C ALA A 14 -20.13 20.86 -28.75
N LEU A 15 -20.84 19.95 -29.41
CA LEU A 15 -20.74 18.51 -29.19
C LEU A 15 -19.35 17.96 -29.60
N LEU A 16 -18.78 18.42 -30.70
CA LEU A 16 -17.43 18.06 -31.14
C LEU A 16 -16.36 18.63 -30.20
N PHE A 17 -16.57 19.83 -29.64
CA PHE A 17 -15.65 20.44 -28.69
C PHE A 17 -15.66 19.73 -27.32
N SER A 18 -16.80 19.20 -26.90
CA SER A 18 -16.91 18.43 -25.64
C SER A 18 -16.19 17.07 -25.70
N PHE A 19 -15.91 16.53 -26.89
CA PHE A 19 -15.16 15.29 -27.09
C PHE A 19 -13.65 15.46 -27.10
N SER A 20 -13.17 16.71 -27.04
CA SER A 20 -11.71 17.02 -27.02
C SER A 20 -11.09 17.06 -25.63
N PHE A 21 -11.76 16.53 -24.59
CA PHE A 21 -11.11 16.24 -23.32
C PHE A 21 -10.15 15.07 -23.53
N VAL A 22 -8.92 15.40 -23.87
CA VAL A 22 -7.80 14.47 -23.83
C VAL A 22 -7.64 14.04 -22.37
N PHE A 23 -8.19 12.91 -22.02
CA PHE A 23 -7.79 12.22 -20.78
C PHE A 23 -6.30 11.94 -20.93
N SER A 24 -5.49 12.57 -20.09
CA SER A 24 -4.10 12.18 -19.97
C SER A 24 -4.09 10.73 -19.54
N ALA A 25 -3.86 9.81 -20.48
CA ALA A 25 -3.63 8.42 -20.17
C ALA A 25 -2.35 8.38 -19.34
N HIS A 26 -2.47 8.19 -18.04
CA HIS A 26 -1.31 7.91 -17.20
C HIS A 26 -0.80 6.55 -17.64
N ALA A 27 0.47 6.48 -18.00
CA ALA A 27 1.11 5.22 -18.28
C ALA A 27 1.01 4.32 -17.03
N VAL A 28 0.81 3.02 -17.25
CA VAL A 28 0.75 2.01 -16.19
C VAL A 28 1.75 0.93 -16.55
N TYR A 29 2.64 0.62 -15.61
CA TYR A 29 3.53 -0.53 -15.75
C TYR A 29 2.77 -1.80 -15.38
N LEU A 30 2.46 -2.63 -16.37
CA LEU A 30 1.72 -3.87 -16.19
C LEU A 30 2.63 -5.08 -16.41
N TYR A 31 2.65 -6.00 -15.46
CA TYR A 31 3.37 -7.26 -15.56
C TYR A 31 2.55 -8.43 -15.03
N SER A 32 2.60 -9.57 -15.75
CA SER A 32 2.04 -10.85 -15.33
C SER A 32 2.98 -11.97 -15.72
N GLY A 33 3.29 -12.90 -14.79
CA GLY A 33 4.21 -14.02 -15.05
C GLY A 33 4.49 -14.86 -13.81
N ASN A 34 5.46 -15.78 -13.93
CA ASN A 34 5.83 -16.64 -12.81
C ASN A 34 6.74 -15.92 -11.79
N GLN A 35 7.66 -15.10 -12.27
CA GLN A 35 8.62 -14.37 -11.45
C GLN A 35 8.87 -12.99 -12.07
N LEU A 36 8.97 -11.99 -11.22
CA LEU A 36 9.39 -10.64 -11.58
C LEU A 36 10.43 -10.14 -10.59
N ASP A 37 11.58 -9.74 -11.12
CA ASP A 37 12.62 -9.03 -10.39
C ASP A 37 12.81 -7.66 -11.05
N LEU A 38 12.46 -6.60 -10.34
CA LEU A 38 12.68 -5.21 -10.77
C LEU A 38 13.98 -4.71 -10.12
N PRO A 39 15.06 -4.57 -10.88
CA PRO A 39 16.37 -4.22 -10.33
C PRO A 39 16.43 -2.75 -9.88
N LYS A 40 17.36 -2.45 -8.98
CA LYS A 40 17.49 -1.15 -8.30
C LYS A 40 17.79 0.02 -9.25
N ASP A 41 18.46 -0.24 -10.35
CA ASP A 41 18.81 0.77 -11.37
C ASP A 41 17.63 1.17 -12.27
N LYS A 42 16.53 0.41 -12.22
CA LYS A 42 15.31 0.73 -12.94
C LYS A 42 14.42 1.66 -12.11
N LYS A 43 13.83 2.67 -12.73
CA LYS A 43 12.78 3.52 -12.15
C LYS A 43 11.47 3.31 -12.89
N ILE A 44 10.39 3.15 -12.14
CA ILE A 44 9.03 3.12 -12.67
C ILE A 44 8.41 4.48 -12.36
N ASN A 45 8.16 5.28 -13.39
CA ASN A 45 7.66 6.65 -13.23
C ASN A 45 6.13 6.74 -13.18
N GLU A 46 5.46 5.62 -13.25
CA GLU A 46 4.01 5.45 -13.25
C GLU A 46 3.56 4.45 -12.17
N THR A 47 2.26 4.27 -12.04
CA THR A 47 1.67 3.21 -11.24
C THR A 47 2.08 1.85 -11.79
N ALA A 48 2.54 0.96 -10.91
CA ALA A 48 2.89 -0.42 -11.24
C ALA A 48 1.76 -1.38 -10.81
N ILE A 49 1.33 -2.24 -11.72
CA ILE A 49 0.39 -3.34 -11.46
C ILE A 49 1.11 -4.65 -11.79
N ILE A 50 1.34 -5.47 -10.80
CA ILE A 50 2.20 -6.66 -10.88
C ILE A 50 1.43 -7.88 -10.37
N ALA A 51 1.39 -8.93 -11.18
CA ALA A 51 0.87 -10.23 -10.77
C ALA A 51 1.89 -11.32 -11.13
N ALA A 52 2.52 -11.95 -10.14
CA ALA A 52 3.50 -13.02 -10.38
C ALA A 52 3.58 -13.96 -9.18
N GLY A 53 4.05 -15.19 -9.42
CA GLY A 53 4.29 -16.15 -8.34
C GLY A 53 5.27 -15.61 -7.32
N SER A 54 6.39 -15.02 -7.76
CA SER A 54 7.37 -14.33 -6.93
C SER A 54 7.62 -12.93 -7.48
N VAL A 55 7.64 -11.92 -6.61
CA VAL A 55 7.83 -10.51 -6.94
C VAL A 55 8.92 -9.93 -6.06
N THR A 56 9.99 -9.42 -6.65
CA THR A 56 11.01 -8.62 -5.98
C THR A 56 11.06 -7.24 -6.62
N VAL A 57 10.81 -6.20 -5.84
CA VAL A 57 10.84 -4.81 -6.29
C VAL A 57 11.97 -4.11 -5.57
N ASP A 58 13.13 -3.98 -6.23
CA ASP A 58 14.27 -3.20 -5.75
C ASP A 58 14.27 -1.77 -6.33
N SER A 59 13.45 -1.57 -7.37
CA SER A 59 13.28 -0.30 -8.08
C SER A 59 12.53 0.74 -7.26
N GLU A 60 12.81 2.03 -7.52
CA GLU A 60 11.94 3.14 -7.10
C GLU A 60 10.68 3.18 -7.99
N ILE A 61 9.51 3.30 -7.35
CA ILE A 61 8.21 3.47 -8.01
C ILE A 61 7.68 4.87 -7.66
N ASN A 62 7.56 5.74 -8.66
CA ASN A 62 7.07 7.11 -8.48
C ASN A 62 5.54 7.23 -8.43
N GLY A 63 4.81 6.14 -8.69
CA GLY A 63 3.36 6.00 -8.56
C GLY A 63 2.97 5.07 -7.43
N ASP A 64 1.77 4.49 -7.56
CA ASP A 64 1.25 3.45 -6.66
C ASP A 64 1.78 2.08 -7.07
N LEU A 65 1.83 1.15 -6.11
CA LEU A 65 2.14 -0.26 -6.35
C LEU A 65 0.94 -1.13 -6.01
N PHE A 66 0.39 -1.79 -7.04
CA PHE A 66 -0.60 -2.86 -6.89
C PHE A 66 0.08 -4.18 -7.17
N CYS A 67 0.10 -5.10 -6.22
CA CYS A 67 0.76 -6.38 -6.43
C CYS A 67 -0.04 -7.57 -5.91
N ALA A 68 0.06 -8.69 -6.65
CA ALA A 68 -0.50 -9.97 -6.27
C ALA A 68 0.50 -11.09 -6.56
N GLY A 69 0.69 -12.00 -5.61
CA GLY A 69 1.64 -13.11 -5.77
C GLY A 69 1.72 -14.00 -4.55
N LYS A 70 2.50 -15.07 -4.69
CA LYS A 70 2.76 -15.92 -3.53
C LYS A 70 3.75 -15.24 -2.58
N ASP A 71 4.92 -14.86 -3.10
CA ASP A 71 5.99 -14.24 -2.33
C ASP A 71 6.30 -12.86 -2.91
N ILE A 72 6.12 -11.81 -2.09
CA ILE A 72 6.28 -10.42 -2.51
C ILE A 72 7.26 -9.72 -1.57
N VAL A 73 8.32 -9.14 -2.14
CA VAL A 73 9.33 -8.36 -1.41
C VAL A 73 9.47 -6.99 -2.08
N VAL A 74 9.23 -5.93 -1.34
CA VAL A 74 9.37 -4.55 -1.79
C VAL A 74 10.53 -3.92 -1.02
N ASN A 75 11.69 -3.81 -1.68
CA ASN A 75 12.91 -3.20 -1.13
C ASN A 75 13.06 -1.75 -1.57
N GLY A 76 12.54 -1.41 -2.76
CA GLY A 76 12.60 -0.07 -3.30
C GLY A 76 11.60 0.89 -2.66
N ASP A 77 11.80 2.18 -2.88
CA ASP A 77 10.90 3.22 -2.39
C ASP A 77 9.67 3.35 -3.29
N VAL A 78 8.49 3.50 -2.67
CA VAL A 78 7.22 3.75 -3.35
C VAL A 78 6.69 5.12 -2.92
N LYS A 79 6.51 6.03 -3.89
CA LYS A 79 6.03 7.40 -3.62
C LYS A 79 4.52 7.46 -3.37
N GLY A 80 3.78 6.54 -3.98
CA GLY A 80 2.34 6.40 -3.81
C GLY A 80 1.93 5.43 -2.70
N ASP A 81 0.75 4.86 -2.88
CA ASP A 81 0.19 3.82 -2.02
C ASP A 81 0.69 2.42 -2.45
N VAL A 82 0.73 1.49 -1.50
CA VAL A 82 0.97 0.06 -1.75
C VAL A 82 -0.30 -0.71 -1.43
N LEU A 83 -0.80 -1.48 -2.42
CA LEU A 83 -1.90 -2.42 -2.26
C LEU A 83 -1.44 -3.80 -2.74
N CYS A 84 -1.22 -4.73 -1.82
CA CYS A 84 -0.70 -6.06 -2.15
C CYS A 84 -1.53 -7.18 -1.53
N ALA A 85 -1.62 -8.30 -2.26
CA ALA A 85 -2.23 -9.52 -1.77
C ALA A 85 -1.34 -10.73 -2.07
N GLY A 86 -1.15 -11.62 -1.08
CA GLY A 86 -0.26 -12.77 -1.27
C GLY A 86 -0.27 -13.80 -0.17
N GLN A 87 0.66 -14.72 -0.25
CA GLN A 87 0.95 -15.62 0.87
C GLN A 87 1.93 -14.94 1.84
N SER A 88 3.01 -14.38 1.34
CA SER A 88 4.01 -13.64 2.10
C SER A 88 4.26 -12.28 1.46
N VAL A 89 4.15 -11.21 2.26
CA VAL A 89 4.42 -9.84 1.80
C VAL A 89 5.37 -9.17 2.78
N LYS A 90 6.52 -8.71 2.25
CA LYS A 90 7.54 -8.00 3.01
C LYS A 90 7.78 -6.61 2.41
N ILE A 91 7.66 -5.57 3.25
CA ILE A 91 7.93 -4.18 2.87
C ILE A 91 9.19 -3.72 3.62
N ASN A 92 10.29 -3.61 2.89
CA ASN A 92 11.59 -3.15 3.41
C ASN A 92 11.86 -1.68 3.07
N GLY A 93 11.39 -1.24 1.89
CA GLY A 93 11.56 0.11 1.42
C GLY A 93 10.65 1.13 2.11
N ARG A 94 10.83 2.39 1.74
CA ARG A 94 9.96 3.48 2.19
C ARG A 94 8.71 3.55 1.32
N VAL A 95 7.55 3.68 1.95
CA VAL A 95 6.27 4.00 1.29
C VAL A 95 5.80 5.36 1.77
N GLU A 96 5.68 6.34 0.86
CA GLU A 96 5.23 7.69 1.25
C GLU A 96 3.71 7.75 1.49
N GLY A 97 2.95 6.89 0.80
CA GLY A 97 1.51 6.73 0.93
C GLY A 97 1.07 5.78 2.03
N ASN A 98 -0.08 5.16 1.78
CA ASN A 98 -0.65 4.12 2.63
C ASN A 98 -0.15 2.73 2.21
N VAL A 99 -0.15 1.81 3.18
CA VAL A 99 0.10 0.38 2.94
C VAL A 99 -1.16 -0.40 3.28
N ARG A 100 -1.68 -1.15 2.29
CA ARG A 100 -2.84 -2.03 2.44
C ARG A 100 -2.48 -3.43 1.97
N ILE A 101 -2.49 -4.39 2.89
CA ILE A 101 -2.01 -5.75 2.58
C ILE A 101 -2.97 -6.80 3.14
N ALA A 102 -3.29 -7.79 2.30
CA ALA A 102 -3.94 -9.02 2.70
C ALA A 102 -3.02 -10.22 2.38
N ALA A 103 -2.56 -10.95 3.40
CA ALA A 103 -1.62 -12.07 3.21
C ALA A 103 -1.70 -13.07 4.39
N GLN A 104 -1.07 -14.24 4.26
CA GLN A 104 -0.87 -15.09 5.42
C GLN A 104 0.18 -14.49 6.36
N PHE A 105 1.32 -14.09 5.80
CA PHE A 105 2.42 -13.49 6.55
C PHE A 105 2.73 -12.08 6.03
N ILE A 106 2.77 -11.11 6.94
CA ILE A 106 3.10 -9.72 6.63
C ILE A 106 4.25 -9.26 7.52
N GLU A 107 5.29 -8.70 6.92
CA GLU A 107 6.40 -8.08 7.62
C GLU A 107 6.64 -6.66 7.08
N ILE A 108 6.60 -5.67 7.97
CA ILE A 108 6.88 -4.27 7.65
C ILE A 108 8.16 -3.88 8.37
N ASN A 109 9.20 -3.59 7.60
CA ASN A 109 10.52 -3.16 8.09
C ASN A 109 10.80 -1.70 7.77
N GLY A 110 10.16 -1.18 6.71
CA GLY A 110 10.39 0.15 6.19
C GLY A 110 9.59 1.26 6.89
N GLN A 111 9.71 2.45 6.33
CA GLN A 111 8.96 3.62 6.78
C GLN A 111 7.67 3.75 5.99
N VAL A 112 6.54 4.02 6.66
CA VAL A 112 5.25 4.29 6.03
C VAL A 112 4.81 5.70 6.38
N GLY A 113 4.62 6.53 5.36
CA GLY A 113 4.29 7.95 5.49
C GLY A 113 2.86 8.22 5.94
N ARG A 114 1.96 7.26 5.74
CA ARG A 114 0.54 7.34 6.12
C ARG A 114 0.11 6.12 6.91
N ASN A 115 -1.08 5.60 6.62
CA ASN A 115 -1.69 4.52 7.39
C ASN A 115 -1.26 3.13 6.89
N VAL A 116 -1.32 2.17 7.80
CA VAL A 116 -1.19 0.75 7.50
C VAL A 116 -2.53 0.08 7.78
N THR A 117 -3.01 -0.72 6.81
CA THR A 117 -4.21 -1.56 6.96
C THR A 117 -3.86 -2.97 6.56
N THR A 118 -4.04 -3.93 7.45
CA THR A 118 -3.65 -5.31 7.22
C THR A 118 -4.72 -6.32 7.64
N ALA A 119 -4.79 -7.40 6.86
CA ALA A 119 -5.52 -8.62 7.23
C ALA A 119 -4.58 -9.82 7.01
N SER A 120 -4.26 -10.58 8.06
CA SER A 120 -3.30 -11.69 7.96
C SER A 120 -3.47 -12.75 9.05
N GLN A 121 -2.74 -13.86 8.91
CA GLN A 121 -2.48 -14.73 10.04
C GLN A 121 -1.45 -14.07 10.96
N ASP A 122 -0.28 -13.72 10.41
CA ASP A 122 0.81 -13.12 11.15
C ASP A 122 1.17 -11.73 10.62
N LEU A 123 1.26 -10.77 11.52
CA LEU A 123 1.74 -9.41 11.25
C LEU A 123 2.95 -9.11 12.12
N ILE A 124 4.06 -8.76 11.50
CA ILE A 124 5.25 -8.23 12.17
C ILE A 124 5.50 -6.80 11.70
N VAL A 125 5.48 -5.85 12.63
CA VAL A 125 6.02 -4.50 12.44
C VAL A 125 7.34 -4.46 13.17
N SER A 126 8.45 -4.52 12.43
CA SER A 126 9.79 -4.66 13.01
C SER A 126 10.21 -3.40 13.76
N LYS A 127 11.22 -3.52 14.61
CA LYS A 127 11.77 -2.38 15.37
C LYS A 127 12.36 -1.26 14.51
N PHE A 128 12.64 -1.54 13.24
CA PHE A 128 13.14 -0.55 12.28
C PHE A 128 12.02 0.19 11.57
N ALA A 129 10.79 -0.34 11.63
CA ALA A 129 9.63 0.27 11.00
C ALA A 129 9.19 1.52 11.74
N SER A 130 8.75 2.51 10.97
CA SER A 130 8.15 3.74 11.48
C SER A 130 6.92 4.07 10.66
N ILE A 131 5.75 4.03 11.28
CA ILE A 131 4.47 4.31 10.63
C ILE A 131 3.97 5.64 11.15
N LYS A 132 3.88 6.67 10.28
CA LYS A 132 3.47 8.02 10.70
C LYS A 132 1.98 8.15 10.97
N GLY A 133 1.17 7.31 10.35
CA GLY A 133 -0.30 7.30 10.49
C GLY A 133 -0.81 6.29 11.49
N ASP A 134 -2.04 5.86 11.23
CA ASP A 134 -2.76 4.86 12.02
C ASP A 134 -2.41 3.44 11.55
N ILE A 135 -2.51 2.47 12.45
CA ILE A 135 -2.41 1.05 12.13
C ILE A 135 -3.77 0.41 12.36
N PHE A 136 -4.36 -0.10 11.27
CA PHE A 136 -5.58 -0.91 11.29
C PHE A 136 -5.24 -2.36 10.99
N PHE A 137 -5.66 -3.29 11.85
CA PHE A 137 -5.36 -4.69 11.63
C PHE A 137 -6.49 -5.64 12.07
N GLY A 138 -6.63 -6.73 11.31
CA GLY A 138 -7.41 -7.91 11.68
C GLY A 138 -6.55 -9.14 11.44
N VAL A 139 -6.00 -9.74 12.50
CA VAL A 139 -4.97 -10.76 12.36
C VAL A 139 -5.12 -11.86 13.42
N GLN A 140 -4.49 -12.99 13.22
CA GLN A 140 -4.42 -14.01 14.27
C GLN A 140 -3.32 -13.65 15.28
N SER A 141 -2.13 -13.28 14.81
CA SER A 141 -1.00 -12.88 15.66
C SER A 141 -0.40 -11.57 15.17
N ALA A 142 -0.15 -10.63 16.08
CA ALA A 142 0.53 -9.38 15.81
C ALA A 142 1.71 -9.18 16.76
N ASP A 143 2.87 -8.81 16.18
CA ASP A 143 4.07 -8.41 16.92
C ASP A 143 4.51 -7.01 16.47
N LEU A 144 4.20 -6.02 17.30
CA LEU A 144 4.40 -4.60 17.01
C LEU A 144 5.60 -4.08 17.80
N ARG A 145 6.78 -4.07 17.14
CA ARG A 145 8.06 -3.64 17.73
C ARG A 145 8.48 -2.25 17.28
N GLY A 146 7.89 -1.75 16.20
CA GLY A 146 8.20 -0.44 15.61
C GLY A 146 7.41 0.71 16.27
N ALA A 147 7.59 1.90 15.70
CA ALA A 147 6.87 3.09 16.15
C ALA A 147 5.61 3.32 15.34
N SER A 148 4.48 3.56 16.02
CA SER A 148 3.24 4.08 15.43
C SER A 148 3.08 5.55 15.78
N GLY A 149 2.91 6.39 14.76
CA GLY A 149 2.78 7.84 14.92
C GLY A 149 1.41 8.27 15.45
N ARG A 150 0.37 7.42 15.32
CA ARG A 150 -1.02 7.74 15.66
C ARG A 150 -1.69 6.55 16.36
N ASP A 151 -2.94 6.30 16.01
CA ASP A 151 -3.79 5.34 16.69
C ASP A 151 -3.54 3.90 16.21
N LEU A 152 -3.68 2.96 17.12
CA LEU A 152 -3.68 1.53 16.86
C LEU A 152 -5.11 1.00 17.04
N LEU A 153 -5.70 0.46 15.96
CA LEU A 153 -7.06 -0.06 15.95
C LEU A 153 -7.08 -1.46 15.34
N GLY A 154 -7.68 -2.43 16.01
CA GLY A 154 -7.81 -3.74 15.39
C GLY A 154 -8.21 -4.86 16.34
N ALA A 155 -8.14 -6.06 15.78
CA ALA A 155 -8.41 -7.30 16.50
C ALA A 155 -7.32 -8.34 16.21
N ALA A 156 -6.98 -9.14 17.23
CA ALA A 156 -6.05 -10.26 17.13
C ALA A 156 -6.41 -11.35 18.13
N ASP A 157 -5.95 -12.59 17.90
CA ASP A 157 -5.95 -13.57 18.99
C ASP A 157 -4.82 -13.28 19.96
N GLN A 158 -3.62 -13.00 19.43
CA GLN A 158 -2.44 -12.68 20.21
C GLN A 158 -1.83 -11.36 19.73
N LEU A 159 -1.62 -10.42 20.65
CA LEU A 159 -0.99 -9.14 20.40
C LEU A 159 0.20 -8.93 21.32
N THR A 160 1.39 -8.77 20.74
CA THR A 160 2.60 -8.39 21.46
C THR A 160 3.00 -6.98 21.04
N ILE A 161 3.23 -6.10 22.00
CA ILE A 161 3.69 -4.73 21.79
C ILE A 161 4.98 -4.52 22.57
N SER A 162 6.05 -4.19 21.85
CA SER A 162 7.33 -3.74 22.43
C SER A 162 7.79 -2.41 21.85
N GLY A 163 7.03 -1.87 20.87
CA GLY A 163 7.28 -0.60 20.22
C GLY A 163 6.68 0.60 20.96
N THR A 164 6.70 1.75 20.30
CA THR A 164 6.11 3.00 20.79
C THR A 164 4.81 3.30 20.07
N LEU A 165 3.74 3.53 20.81
CA LEU A 165 2.46 4.06 20.33
C LEU A 165 2.35 5.51 20.82
N ASN A 166 2.21 6.46 19.88
CA ASN A 166 2.21 7.88 20.26
C ASN A 166 0.81 8.41 20.63
N ARG A 167 -0.25 7.60 20.43
CA ARG A 167 -1.64 7.97 20.74
C ARG A 167 -2.40 6.78 21.32
N ASN A 168 -3.62 6.56 20.88
CA ASN A 168 -4.52 5.59 21.51
C ASN A 168 -4.36 4.19 20.93
N ALA A 169 -4.55 3.18 21.76
CA ALA A 169 -4.75 1.79 21.34
C ALA A 169 -6.20 1.39 21.65
N LYS A 170 -6.93 1.01 20.59
CA LYS A 170 -8.28 0.42 20.67
C LYS A 170 -8.24 -0.96 20.03
N VAL A 171 -7.95 -1.96 20.83
CA VAL A 171 -7.73 -3.32 20.34
C VAL A 171 -8.60 -4.33 21.09
N ALA A 172 -9.10 -5.32 20.35
CA ALA A 172 -9.72 -6.51 20.90
C ALA A 172 -8.75 -7.68 20.69
N ALA A 173 -8.36 -8.36 21.77
CA ALA A 173 -7.48 -9.51 21.65
C ALA A 173 -7.74 -10.53 22.78
N SER A 174 -7.56 -11.82 22.48
CA SER A 174 -7.63 -12.88 23.50
C SER A 174 -6.46 -12.79 24.48
N LYS A 175 -5.29 -12.36 24.00
CA LYS A 175 -4.09 -12.13 24.81
C LYS A 175 -3.33 -10.90 24.34
N ILE A 176 -3.03 -10.00 25.28
CA ILE A 176 -2.18 -8.83 25.04
C ILE A 176 -0.93 -8.96 25.93
N THR A 177 0.24 -8.85 25.32
CA THR A 177 1.53 -8.86 26.00
C THR A 177 2.24 -7.54 25.74
N LEU A 178 2.54 -6.80 26.80
CA LEU A 178 3.40 -5.61 26.72
C LEU A 178 4.80 -6.02 27.16
N VAL A 179 5.79 -5.75 26.32
CA VAL A 179 7.20 -6.08 26.57
C VAL A 179 7.99 -4.79 26.66
N ASP A 180 8.83 -4.66 27.67
CA ASP A 180 9.74 -3.50 27.79
C ASP A 180 10.63 -3.37 26.53
N PRO A 181 10.78 -2.18 25.90
CA PRO A 181 10.41 -0.83 26.37
C PRO A 181 9.07 -0.31 25.79
N ALA A 182 7.99 -1.10 25.74
CA ALA A 182 6.70 -0.62 25.22
C ALA A 182 6.30 0.73 25.86
N LYS A 183 5.90 1.69 25.00
CA LYS A 183 5.35 2.98 25.40
C LYS A 183 3.98 3.16 24.73
N ILE A 184 2.98 3.48 25.52
CA ILE A 184 1.61 3.74 25.07
C ILE A 184 1.17 5.09 25.61
#